data_d22f938ceb3c2bd136acf8abba13366e
#
_entry.id   d22f938ceb3c2bd136acf8abba13366e
#
_cell.length_a   1.000
_cell.length_b   1.000
_cell.length_c   1.000
_cell.angle_alpha   90.00
_cell.angle_beta   90.00
_cell.angle_gamma   90.00
#
_symmetry.space_group_name_H-M   'P 1'
#
loop_
_entity.id
_entity.type
_entity.pdbx_description
1 polymer ?
#
loop_
_entity_poly.entity_id
_entity_poly.type
_entity_poly.pdbx_seq_one_letter_code
_entity_poly.pdbx_strand_id
1 'polypeptide(L)'
;MHLVIISGATRAKNKSNTAKIIEAFRKGYEAEGNTTEVWYLSERSQWKMAKEAFHKHDHILFALPLYVENIPGSMLEFLETLEKKEETGTQIAFLLQGGFPEASQLRCCEMYLEKLPPMLGCEYAGTLLKGDMFGLGFVDEKQRAKALQPFEEMGCRFAKTHCFDKEEVSQFAGPEFFSKGILRAFQCIGRHIQRIFMSKMAKSLGCKQKLDVRPYDNVQ
;
A
#
# COMPACT_ATOMS: atom_id res chain seq x y z
N MET A 1 13.01 -19.38 -0.74
CA MET A 1 13.57 -18.29 0.07
C MET A 1 12.50 -17.81 1.07
N HIS A 2 12.89 -17.03 2.09
CA HIS A 2 11.98 -16.49 3.11
C HIS A 2 11.87 -14.99 3.00
N LEU A 3 10.64 -14.44 2.96
CA LEU A 3 10.36 -13.00 2.87
C LEU A 3 9.65 -12.53 4.14
N VAL A 4 10.24 -11.56 4.82
CA VAL A 4 9.61 -10.85 5.93
C VAL A 4 8.79 -9.70 5.38
N ILE A 5 7.49 -9.68 5.65
CA ILE A 5 6.59 -8.60 5.24
C ILE A 5 6.17 -7.81 6.47
N ILE A 6 6.47 -6.52 6.47
CA ILE A 6 6.12 -5.61 7.58
C ILE A 6 5.08 -4.60 7.08
N SER A 7 3.88 -4.69 7.61
CA SER A 7 2.77 -3.81 7.26
C SER A 7 2.81 -2.52 8.07
N GLY A 8 3.07 -1.40 7.41
CA GLY A 8 3.01 -0.05 7.98
C GLY A 8 1.60 0.57 8.03
N ALA A 9 0.55 -0.20 7.70
CA ALA A 9 -0.82 0.30 7.77
C ALA A 9 -1.25 0.54 9.22
N THR A 10 -1.90 1.68 9.49
CA THR A 10 -2.40 2.04 10.83
C THR A 10 -3.70 1.35 11.21
N ARG A 11 -4.45 0.86 10.21
CA ARG A 11 -5.72 0.14 10.45
C ARG A 11 -5.46 -1.29 10.89
N ALA A 12 -6.31 -1.80 11.79
CA ALA A 12 -6.32 -3.21 12.17
C ALA A 12 -6.38 -4.13 10.93
N LYS A 13 -5.72 -5.28 10.99
CA LYS A 13 -5.56 -6.24 9.89
C LYS A 13 -6.87 -6.49 9.11
N ASN A 14 -7.95 -6.79 9.81
CA ASN A 14 -9.25 -7.13 9.20
C ASN A 14 -9.94 -5.97 8.45
N LYS A 15 -9.54 -4.72 8.73
CA LYS A 15 -10.08 -3.49 8.10
C LYS A 15 -9.09 -2.85 7.12
N SER A 16 -7.88 -3.37 7.01
CA SER A 16 -6.79 -2.79 6.20
C SER A 16 -6.86 -3.24 4.74
N ASN A 17 -6.85 -2.30 3.81
CA ASN A 17 -6.68 -2.60 2.39
C ASN A 17 -5.26 -3.11 2.12
N THR A 18 -4.25 -2.54 2.77
CA THR A 18 -2.86 -3.02 2.69
C THR A 18 -2.75 -4.48 3.10
N ALA A 19 -3.46 -4.92 4.15
CA ALA A 19 -3.45 -6.33 4.56
C ALA A 19 -4.03 -7.26 3.47
N LYS A 20 -5.11 -6.84 2.79
CA LYS A 20 -5.69 -7.61 1.68
C LYS A 20 -4.72 -7.72 0.48
N ILE A 21 -4.00 -6.64 0.20
CA ILE A 21 -2.98 -6.58 -0.84
C ILE A 21 -1.80 -7.51 -0.47
N ILE A 22 -1.33 -7.46 0.79
CA ILE A 22 -0.29 -8.37 1.29
C ILE A 22 -0.70 -9.83 1.09
N GLU A 23 -1.93 -10.20 1.43
CA GLU A 23 -2.40 -11.59 1.28
C GLU A 23 -2.40 -12.04 -0.19
N ALA A 24 -2.80 -11.18 -1.13
CA ALA A 24 -2.76 -11.49 -2.55
C ALA A 24 -1.31 -11.63 -3.06
N PHE A 25 -0.44 -10.70 -2.71
CA PHE A 25 0.99 -10.75 -3.07
C PHE A 25 1.67 -12.00 -2.50
N ARG A 26 1.44 -12.28 -1.22
CA ARG A 26 1.98 -13.44 -0.53
C ARG A 26 1.57 -14.77 -1.18
N LYS A 27 0.29 -14.89 -1.56
CA LYS A 27 -0.23 -16.06 -2.25
C LYS A 27 0.56 -16.35 -3.54
N GLY A 28 0.84 -15.31 -4.35
CA GLY A 28 1.67 -15.45 -5.55
C GLY A 28 3.13 -15.81 -5.22
N TYR A 29 3.71 -15.17 -4.21
CA TYR A 29 5.08 -15.42 -3.78
C TYR A 29 5.27 -16.85 -3.27
N GLU A 30 4.33 -17.37 -2.46
CA GLU A 30 4.37 -18.72 -1.90
C GLU A 30 4.05 -19.81 -2.93
N ALA A 31 3.28 -19.48 -3.99
CA ALA A 31 3.02 -20.42 -5.08
C ALA A 31 4.30 -20.86 -5.84
N GLU A 32 5.36 -20.05 -5.79
CA GLU A 32 6.68 -20.36 -6.36
C GLU A 32 7.60 -21.13 -5.37
N GLY A 33 7.04 -21.73 -4.30
CA GLY A 33 7.78 -22.55 -3.34
C GLY A 33 8.54 -21.77 -2.26
N ASN A 34 8.30 -20.49 -2.13
CA ASN A 34 8.88 -19.63 -1.10
C ASN A 34 8.02 -19.60 0.17
N THR A 35 8.54 -18.97 1.23
CA THR A 35 7.82 -18.80 2.51
C THR A 35 7.77 -17.35 2.91
N THR A 36 6.75 -16.98 3.68
CA THR A 36 6.62 -15.61 4.21
C THR A 36 6.26 -15.61 5.68
N GLU A 37 6.63 -14.54 6.37
CA GLU A 37 6.03 -14.14 7.64
C GLU A 37 5.55 -12.69 7.56
N VAL A 38 4.47 -12.35 8.28
CA VAL A 38 3.85 -11.03 8.18
C VAL A 38 3.64 -10.40 9.55
N TRP A 39 4.16 -9.19 9.76
CA TRP A 39 4.04 -8.40 10.96
C TRP A 39 3.22 -7.13 10.71
N TYR A 40 2.32 -6.78 11.63
CA TYR A 40 1.41 -5.63 11.49
C TYR A 40 1.74 -4.56 12.53
N LEU A 41 2.26 -3.41 12.10
CA LEU A 41 2.64 -2.32 12.99
C LEU A 41 1.43 -1.60 13.64
N SER A 42 0.21 -1.87 13.17
CA SER A 42 -1.02 -1.47 13.88
C SER A 42 -1.17 -2.13 15.27
N GLU A 43 -0.41 -3.19 15.53
CA GLU A 43 -0.39 -3.95 16.78
C GLU A 43 0.98 -3.78 17.45
N ARG A 44 1.07 -2.88 18.43
CA ARG A 44 2.33 -2.58 19.14
C ARG A 44 3.01 -3.83 19.75
N SER A 45 2.23 -4.82 20.14
CA SER A 45 2.74 -6.10 20.66
C SER A 45 3.60 -6.86 19.65
N GLN A 46 3.41 -6.63 18.35
CA GLN A 46 4.18 -7.27 17.28
C GLN A 46 5.51 -6.57 16.95
N TRP A 47 5.72 -5.35 17.44
CA TRP A 47 6.89 -4.54 17.04
C TRP A 47 8.23 -5.19 17.38
N LYS A 48 8.32 -5.81 18.57
CA LYS A 48 9.53 -6.51 18.99
C LYS A 48 9.87 -7.66 18.04
N MET A 49 8.87 -8.49 17.70
CA MET A 49 9.05 -9.62 16.79
C MET A 49 9.35 -9.14 15.35
N ALA A 50 8.69 -8.07 14.89
CA ALA A 50 8.98 -7.46 13.60
C ALA A 50 10.43 -6.94 13.52
N LYS A 51 10.96 -6.32 14.59
CA LYS A 51 12.35 -5.88 14.67
C LYS A 51 13.32 -7.07 14.66
N GLU A 52 13.04 -8.11 15.43
CA GLU A 52 13.84 -9.35 15.44
C GLU A 52 13.85 -10.01 14.06
N ALA A 53 12.70 -10.10 13.39
CA ALA A 53 12.59 -10.64 12.04
C ALA A 53 13.37 -9.80 11.02
N PHE A 54 13.29 -8.47 11.10
CA PHE A 54 14.08 -7.55 10.26
C PHE A 54 15.58 -7.83 10.38
N HIS A 55 16.10 -8.01 11.60
CA HIS A 55 17.54 -8.26 11.81
C HIS A 55 17.97 -9.66 11.38
N LYS A 56 17.10 -10.65 11.50
CA LYS A 56 17.41 -12.06 11.22
C LYS A 56 17.41 -12.42 9.74
N HIS A 57 16.63 -11.74 8.89
CA HIS A 57 16.39 -12.14 7.50
C HIS A 57 16.91 -11.10 6.51
N ASP A 58 17.22 -11.56 5.28
CA ASP A 58 17.85 -10.74 4.24
C ASP A 58 16.88 -10.22 3.18
N HIS A 59 15.65 -10.71 3.16
CA HIS A 59 14.62 -10.22 2.23
C HIS A 59 13.46 -9.63 3.01
N ILE A 60 13.31 -8.31 2.89
CA ILE A 60 12.32 -7.53 3.64
C ILE A 60 11.41 -6.79 2.66
N LEU A 61 10.11 -6.88 2.86
CA LEU A 61 9.11 -6.09 2.13
C LEU A 61 8.32 -5.21 3.12
N PHE A 62 8.47 -3.90 3.01
CA PHE A 62 7.60 -2.97 3.71
C PHE A 62 6.37 -2.66 2.87
N ALA A 63 5.18 -2.99 3.39
CA ALA A 63 3.90 -2.74 2.71
C ALA A 63 3.13 -1.64 3.42
N LEU A 64 2.84 -0.54 2.73
CA LEU A 64 2.30 0.66 3.36
C LEU A 64 1.32 1.44 2.47
N PRO A 65 0.34 2.12 3.07
CA PRO A 65 -0.47 3.11 2.39
C PRO A 65 0.26 4.46 2.35
N LEU A 66 0.01 5.24 1.30
CA LEU A 66 0.36 6.66 1.27
C LEU A 66 -0.64 7.45 2.12
N TYR A 67 -0.15 8.22 3.08
CA TYR A 67 -0.94 9.16 3.87
C TYR A 67 -0.35 10.56 3.77
N VAL A 68 -1.12 11.48 3.17
CA VAL A 68 -0.72 12.89 3.02
C VAL A 68 0.71 13.00 2.46
N GLU A 69 0.90 12.46 1.26
CA GLU A 69 2.16 12.46 0.48
C GLU A 69 3.35 11.73 1.14
N ASN A 70 3.14 11.02 2.27
CA ASN A 70 4.20 10.35 2.99
C ASN A 70 3.75 9.00 3.57
N ILE A 71 4.71 8.28 4.19
CA ILE A 71 4.45 7.03 4.90
C ILE A 71 3.75 7.29 6.25
N PRO A 72 3.01 6.32 6.80
CA PRO A 72 2.34 6.48 8.09
C PRO A 72 3.31 6.77 9.23
N GLY A 73 2.91 7.64 10.17
CA GLY A 73 3.74 8.01 11.33
C GLY A 73 4.16 6.81 12.20
N SER A 74 3.29 5.79 12.34
CA SER A 74 3.65 4.55 13.04
C SER A 74 4.76 3.76 12.33
N MET A 75 4.84 3.88 10.99
CA MET A 75 5.94 3.30 10.23
C MET A 75 7.25 4.07 10.46
N LEU A 76 7.19 5.40 10.47
CA LEU A 76 8.36 6.24 10.81
C LEU A 76 8.88 5.90 12.20
N GLU A 77 7.99 5.86 13.19
CA GLU A 77 8.34 5.51 14.57
C GLU A 77 8.98 4.10 14.67
N PHE A 78 8.47 3.13 13.91
CA PHE A 78 9.08 1.80 13.86
C PHE A 78 10.47 1.84 13.23
N LEU A 79 10.63 2.53 12.08
CA LEU A 79 11.92 2.66 11.40
C LEU A 79 12.99 3.29 12.30
N GLU A 80 12.64 4.27 13.13
CA GLU A 80 13.54 4.89 14.10
C GLU A 80 14.05 3.90 15.19
N THR A 81 13.33 2.78 15.41
CA THR A 81 13.76 1.74 16.34
C THR A 81 14.72 0.73 15.73
N LEU A 82 14.86 0.72 14.38
CA LEU A 82 15.73 -0.22 13.70
C LEU A 82 17.19 0.22 13.79
N GLU A 83 18.05 -0.72 14.10
CA GLU A 83 19.49 -0.54 14.03
C GLU A 83 19.98 -0.84 12.61
N LYS A 84 21.03 -0.15 12.19
CA LYS A 84 21.65 -0.39 10.91
C LYS A 84 22.20 -1.82 10.85
N LYS A 85 21.95 -2.51 9.75
CA LYS A 85 22.54 -3.83 9.53
C LYS A 85 24.01 -3.68 9.16
N GLU A 86 24.85 -4.52 9.79
CA GLU A 86 26.28 -4.56 9.50
C GLU A 86 26.61 -5.55 8.37
N GLU A 87 25.77 -6.58 8.21
CA GLU A 87 25.92 -7.60 7.17
C GLU A 87 25.48 -7.07 5.81
N THR A 88 26.28 -7.33 4.79
CA THR A 88 25.99 -6.96 3.40
C THR A 88 25.02 -7.95 2.76
N GLY A 89 24.17 -7.47 1.85
CA GLY A 89 23.29 -8.31 1.04
C GLY A 89 21.82 -8.33 1.46
N THR A 90 21.45 -7.69 2.58
CA THR A 90 20.04 -7.53 2.90
C THR A 90 19.35 -6.60 1.93
N GLN A 91 18.23 -7.05 1.37
CA GLN A 91 17.42 -6.33 0.39
C GLN A 91 16.10 -5.86 0.99
N ILE A 92 15.77 -4.59 0.77
CA ILE A 92 14.50 -4.01 1.15
C ILE A 92 13.73 -3.60 -0.10
N ALA A 93 12.55 -4.19 -0.27
CA ALA A 93 11.56 -3.78 -1.25
C ALA A 93 10.38 -3.09 -0.56
N PHE A 94 9.59 -2.34 -1.34
CA PHE A 94 8.40 -1.68 -0.84
C PHE A 94 7.17 -2.01 -1.69
N LEU A 95 6.01 -2.08 -1.04
CA LEU A 95 4.70 -2.09 -1.67
C LEU A 95 3.96 -0.85 -1.18
N LEU A 96 3.84 0.16 -2.04
CA LEU A 96 3.20 1.43 -1.74
C LEU A 96 1.85 1.53 -2.46
N GLN A 97 0.77 1.75 -1.72
CA GLN A 97 -0.55 1.93 -2.30
C GLN A 97 -1.17 3.26 -1.90
N GLY A 98 -1.93 3.87 -2.82
CA GLY A 98 -2.60 5.14 -2.64
C GLY A 98 -4.08 5.10 -2.97
N GLY A 99 -4.79 6.16 -2.55
CA GLY A 99 -6.23 6.30 -2.80
C GLY A 99 -6.56 6.89 -4.17
N PHE A 100 -5.67 7.71 -4.73
CA PHE A 100 -5.85 8.33 -6.04
C PHE A 100 -5.32 7.42 -7.16
N PRO A 101 -5.93 7.45 -8.35
CA PRO A 101 -5.59 6.51 -9.43
C PRO A 101 -4.33 6.86 -10.21
N GLU A 102 -3.86 8.11 -10.17
CA GLU A 102 -2.64 8.54 -10.88
C GLU A 102 -1.37 8.14 -10.12
N ALA A 103 -0.44 7.50 -10.81
CA ALA A 103 0.83 7.05 -10.23
C ALA A 103 1.71 8.23 -9.76
N SER A 104 1.58 9.40 -10.39
CA SER A 104 2.27 10.65 -9.98
C SER A 104 2.08 10.99 -8.50
N GLN A 105 0.93 10.65 -7.92
CA GLN A 105 0.63 10.87 -6.50
C GLN A 105 1.53 10.05 -5.55
N LEU A 106 2.14 8.98 -6.04
CA LEU A 106 2.99 8.08 -5.26
C LEU A 106 4.48 8.37 -5.42
N ARG A 107 4.87 9.13 -6.46
CA ARG A 107 6.27 9.30 -6.86
C ARG A 107 7.13 10.02 -5.82
N CYS A 108 6.58 11.01 -5.12
CA CYS A 108 7.32 11.70 -4.06
C CYS A 108 7.71 10.74 -2.93
N CYS A 109 6.76 9.90 -2.51
CA CYS A 109 7.00 8.89 -1.49
C CYS A 109 7.97 7.80 -1.99
N GLU A 110 7.84 7.35 -3.25
CA GLU A 110 8.77 6.39 -3.86
C GLU A 110 10.22 6.89 -3.78
N MET A 111 10.49 8.15 -4.18
CA MET A 111 11.83 8.74 -4.08
C MET A 111 12.37 8.80 -2.65
N TYR A 112 11.49 8.97 -1.67
CA TYR A 112 11.86 8.89 -0.25
C TYR A 112 12.20 7.45 0.15
N LEU A 113 11.38 6.47 -0.24
CA LEU A 113 11.58 5.05 0.06
C LEU A 113 12.88 4.50 -0.56
N GLU A 114 13.27 4.96 -1.73
CA GLU A 114 14.55 4.59 -2.38
C GLU A 114 15.77 4.93 -1.53
N LYS A 115 15.68 5.96 -0.69
CA LYS A 115 16.78 6.42 0.17
C LYS A 115 16.86 5.71 1.52
N LEU A 116 15.79 5.03 1.96
CA LEU A 116 15.75 4.39 3.27
C LEU A 116 16.67 3.17 3.41
N PRO A 117 16.72 2.21 2.46
CA PRO A 117 17.51 1.01 2.61
C PRO A 117 19.00 1.29 2.85
N PRO A 118 19.70 2.19 2.12
CA PRO A 118 21.08 2.53 2.41
C PRO A 118 21.31 3.10 3.82
N MET A 119 20.35 3.84 4.37
CA MET A 119 20.42 4.36 5.74
C MET A 119 20.38 3.23 6.79
N LEU A 120 19.72 2.13 6.47
CA LEU A 120 19.62 0.93 7.28
C LEU A 120 20.72 -0.12 6.98
N GLY A 121 21.70 0.20 6.13
CA GLY A 121 22.75 -0.73 5.72
C GLY A 121 22.28 -1.82 4.74
N CYS A 122 21.19 -1.56 4.00
CA CYS A 122 20.55 -2.51 3.11
C CYS A 122 20.54 -2.01 1.66
N GLU A 123 20.28 -2.92 0.72
CA GLU A 123 20.11 -2.62 -0.70
C GLU A 123 18.64 -2.34 -1.02
N TYR A 124 18.41 -1.41 -1.94
CA TYR A 124 17.06 -1.13 -2.44
C TYR A 124 16.66 -2.13 -3.53
N ALA A 125 15.57 -2.88 -3.31
CA ALA A 125 15.05 -3.89 -4.22
C ALA A 125 13.77 -3.45 -4.96
N GLY A 126 13.54 -2.15 -5.06
CA GLY A 126 12.42 -1.57 -5.81
C GLY A 126 11.16 -1.29 -4.98
N THR A 127 10.25 -0.54 -5.59
CA THR A 127 8.95 -0.19 -4.99
C THR A 127 7.82 -0.53 -5.95
N LEU A 128 6.93 -1.45 -5.55
CA LEU A 128 5.68 -1.72 -6.25
C LEU A 128 4.66 -0.64 -5.91
N LEU A 129 4.21 0.11 -6.90
CA LEU A 129 3.27 1.23 -6.73
C LEU A 129 1.88 0.88 -7.25
N LYS A 130 0.82 1.21 -6.50
CA LYS A 130 -0.54 1.11 -7.00
C LYS A 130 -1.46 2.19 -6.43
N GLY A 131 -2.04 2.99 -7.33
CA GLY A 131 -3.14 3.90 -7.01
C GLY A 131 -4.51 3.21 -7.00
N ASP A 132 -5.56 3.99 -6.73
CA ASP A 132 -6.98 3.56 -6.74
C ASP A 132 -7.35 2.45 -5.75
N MET A 133 -6.58 2.30 -4.67
CA MET A 133 -6.81 1.25 -3.68
C MET A 133 -7.79 1.65 -2.56
N PHE A 134 -8.24 2.91 -2.52
CA PHE A 134 -9.21 3.38 -1.51
C PHE A 134 -10.53 2.59 -1.56
N GLY A 135 -11.03 2.34 -2.78
CA GLY A 135 -12.29 1.66 -3.04
C GLY A 135 -12.34 0.19 -2.64
N LEU A 136 -11.18 -0.47 -2.45
CA LEU A 136 -11.06 -1.91 -2.23
C LEU A 136 -11.89 -2.46 -1.05
N GLY A 137 -12.13 -1.63 -0.03
CA GLY A 137 -12.94 -1.98 1.13
C GLY A 137 -14.46 -1.89 0.91
N PHE A 138 -14.91 -1.24 -0.17
CA PHE A 138 -16.32 -0.92 -0.45
C PHE A 138 -16.92 -1.68 -1.62
N VAL A 139 -16.11 -2.45 -2.34
CA VAL A 139 -16.53 -3.29 -3.46
C VAL A 139 -16.92 -4.70 -3.00
N ASP A 140 -17.72 -5.41 -3.80
CA ASP A 140 -18.04 -6.79 -3.55
C ASP A 140 -16.82 -7.72 -3.67
N GLU A 141 -17.00 -8.99 -3.28
CA GLU A 141 -15.91 -9.97 -3.26
C GLU A 141 -15.33 -10.26 -4.66
N LYS A 142 -16.17 -10.33 -5.69
CA LYS A 142 -15.75 -10.59 -7.07
C LYS A 142 -14.92 -9.43 -7.61
N GLN A 143 -15.36 -8.20 -7.41
CA GLN A 143 -14.65 -6.99 -7.80
C GLN A 143 -13.32 -6.87 -7.04
N ARG A 144 -13.33 -7.18 -5.74
CA ARG A 144 -12.13 -7.20 -4.91
C ARG A 144 -11.11 -8.22 -5.38
N ALA A 145 -11.55 -9.46 -5.67
CA ALA A 145 -10.68 -10.50 -6.18
C ALA A 145 -10.02 -10.08 -7.51
N LYS A 146 -10.79 -9.47 -8.42
CA LYS A 146 -10.27 -8.92 -9.68
C LYS A 146 -9.23 -7.81 -9.45
N ALA A 147 -9.47 -6.91 -8.50
CA ALA A 147 -8.53 -5.83 -8.17
C ALA A 147 -7.25 -6.32 -7.50
N LEU A 148 -7.31 -7.47 -6.80
CA LEU A 148 -6.18 -8.05 -6.09
C LEU A 148 -5.36 -9.03 -6.95
N GLN A 149 -5.94 -9.61 -8.01
CA GLN A 149 -5.25 -10.56 -8.90
C GLN A 149 -3.90 -10.04 -9.41
N PRO A 150 -3.75 -8.77 -9.88
CA PRO A 150 -2.46 -8.28 -10.33
C PRO A 150 -1.37 -8.29 -9.24
N PHE A 151 -1.74 -8.15 -7.96
CA PHE A 151 -0.77 -8.26 -6.86
C PHE A 151 -0.29 -9.72 -6.65
N GLU A 152 -1.15 -10.70 -6.85
CA GLU A 152 -0.77 -12.12 -6.84
C GLU A 152 0.24 -12.39 -7.98
N GLU A 153 -0.02 -11.88 -9.18
CA GLU A 153 0.91 -11.99 -10.32
C GLU A 153 2.26 -11.33 -10.03
N MET A 154 2.26 -10.14 -9.41
CA MET A 154 3.51 -9.47 -9.00
C MET A 154 4.24 -10.24 -7.89
N GLY A 155 3.52 -10.93 -7.00
CA GLY A 155 4.11 -11.83 -6.02
C GLY A 155 4.86 -12.99 -6.67
N CYS A 156 4.27 -13.63 -7.69
CA CYS A 156 4.94 -14.69 -8.48
C CYS A 156 6.20 -14.17 -9.19
N ARG A 157 6.16 -12.95 -9.73
CA ARG A 157 7.34 -12.36 -10.42
C ARG A 157 8.44 -12.02 -9.43
N PHE A 158 8.09 -11.34 -8.33
CA PHE A 158 9.03 -10.99 -7.27
C PHE A 158 9.70 -12.22 -6.65
N ALA A 159 8.99 -13.34 -6.56
CA ALA A 159 9.53 -14.62 -6.07
C ALA A 159 10.74 -15.14 -6.88
N LYS A 160 10.86 -14.74 -8.15
CA LYS A 160 11.91 -15.19 -9.07
C LYS A 160 13.13 -14.27 -9.07
N THR A 161 12.93 -12.98 -8.85
CA THR A 161 13.97 -11.95 -9.00
C THR A 161 14.35 -11.29 -7.67
N HIS A 162 13.48 -11.36 -6.67
CA HIS A 162 13.57 -10.66 -5.39
C HIS A 162 13.75 -9.13 -5.49
N CYS A 163 13.42 -8.57 -6.65
CA CYS A 163 13.39 -7.13 -6.88
C CYS A 163 12.19 -6.76 -7.75
N PHE A 164 11.76 -5.50 -7.67
CA PHE A 164 10.75 -4.93 -8.55
C PHE A 164 11.45 -4.20 -9.70
N ASP A 165 11.26 -4.71 -10.91
CA ASP A 165 11.74 -4.06 -12.13
C ASP A 165 10.97 -2.77 -12.41
N LYS A 166 11.67 -1.70 -12.79
CA LYS A 166 11.08 -0.38 -13.03
C LYS A 166 10.05 -0.36 -14.16
N GLU A 167 10.28 -1.13 -15.22
CA GLU A 167 9.35 -1.19 -16.35
C GLU A 167 8.08 -1.95 -15.99
N GLU A 168 8.21 -3.09 -15.32
CA GLU A 168 7.07 -3.86 -14.80
C GLU A 168 6.24 -3.05 -13.81
N VAL A 169 6.89 -2.34 -12.89
CA VAL A 169 6.22 -1.45 -11.93
C VAL A 169 5.48 -0.33 -12.65
N SER A 170 6.08 0.28 -13.68
CA SER A 170 5.43 1.36 -14.43
C SER A 170 4.16 0.88 -15.13
N GLN A 171 4.17 -0.32 -15.71
CA GLN A 171 3.00 -0.93 -16.33
C GLN A 171 1.93 -1.28 -15.28
N PHE A 172 2.34 -1.79 -14.12
CA PHE A 172 1.45 -2.15 -13.03
C PHE A 172 0.82 -0.93 -12.34
N ALA A 173 1.57 0.15 -12.14
CA ALA A 173 1.14 1.34 -11.43
C ALA A 173 -0.10 2.01 -12.06
N GLY A 174 -0.23 1.94 -13.39
CA GLY A 174 -1.28 2.61 -14.15
C GLY A 174 -0.81 3.96 -14.72
N PRO A 175 -1.73 4.82 -15.14
CA PRO A 175 -1.36 6.07 -15.80
C PRO A 175 -0.64 7.02 -14.84
N GLU A 176 0.45 7.61 -15.30
CA GLU A 176 1.17 8.65 -14.54
C GLU A 176 0.26 9.86 -14.29
N PHE A 177 -0.40 10.33 -15.36
CA PHE A 177 -1.41 11.39 -15.33
C PHE A 177 -2.59 11.01 -16.21
N PHE A 178 -3.79 11.43 -15.83
CA PHE A 178 -4.92 11.31 -16.70
C PHE A 178 -4.83 12.24 -17.91
N SER A 179 -5.25 11.75 -19.06
CA SER A 179 -5.36 12.59 -20.26
C SER A 179 -6.41 13.69 -20.06
N LYS A 180 -6.24 14.81 -20.77
CA LYS A 180 -7.21 15.94 -20.75
C LYS A 180 -8.63 15.49 -21.10
N GLY A 181 -8.78 14.48 -21.98
CA GLY A 181 -10.09 13.90 -22.34
C GLY A 181 -10.77 13.20 -21.16
N ILE A 182 -10.02 12.38 -20.42
CA ILE A 182 -10.50 11.71 -19.20
C ILE A 182 -10.90 12.74 -18.15
N LEU A 183 -10.06 13.78 -17.92
CA LEU A 183 -10.36 14.83 -16.95
C LEU A 183 -11.65 15.60 -17.31
N ARG A 184 -11.88 15.91 -18.59
CA ARG A 184 -13.14 16.54 -19.06
C ARG A 184 -14.34 15.62 -18.83
N ALA A 185 -14.23 14.33 -19.13
CA ALA A 185 -15.29 13.36 -18.87
C ALA A 185 -15.62 13.28 -17.37
N PHE A 186 -14.61 13.28 -16.50
CA PHE A 186 -14.81 13.36 -15.04
C PHE A 186 -15.49 14.67 -14.60
N GLN A 187 -15.19 15.81 -15.23
CA GLN A 187 -15.87 17.07 -14.92
C GLN A 187 -17.35 17.06 -15.30
N CYS A 188 -17.71 16.42 -16.43
CA CYS A 188 -19.09 16.39 -16.92
C CYS A 188 -19.96 15.37 -16.18
N ILE A 189 -19.47 14.16 -15.97
CA ILE A 189 -20.25 13.01 -15.44
C ILE A 189 -19.82 12.67 -14.00
N GLY A 190 -18.56 12.90 -13.67
CA GLY A 190 -17.93 12.45 -12.43
C GLY A 190 -18.57 13.02 -11.17
N ARG A 191 -19.07 14.27 -11.19
CA ARG A 191 -19.73 14.90 -10.04
C ARG A 191 -20.95 14.11 -9.58
N HIS A 192 -21.77 13.60 -10.51
CA HIS A 192 -22.95 12.79 -10.19
C HIS A 192 -22.56 11.41 -9.66
N ILE A 193 -21.62 10.74 -10.32
CA ILE A 193 -21.12 9.42 -9.91
C ILE A 193 -20.42 9.51 -8.54
N GLN A 194 -19.59 10.52 -8.36
CA GLN A 194 -18.91 10.78 -7.09
C GLN A 194 -19.89 11.01 -5.95
N ARG A 195 -20.97 11.80 -6.20
CA ARG A 195 -22.00 12.06 -5.19
C ARG A 195 -22.74 10.78 -4.79
N ILE A 196 -23.08 9.91 -5.74
CA ILE A 196 -23.71 8.62 -5.48
C ILE A 196 -22.76 7.72 -4.66
N PHE A 197 -21.50 7.62 -5.07
CA PHE A 197 -20.50 6.83 -4.39
C PHE A 197 -20.26 7.32 -2.95
N MET A 198 -20.04 8.63 -2.79
CA MET A 198 -19.82 9.24 -1.47
C MET A 198 -21.03 9.10 -0.55
N SER A 199 -22.27 9.19 -1.10
CA SER A 199 -23.50 8.96 -0.33
C SER A 199 -23.62 7.52 0.15
N LYS A 200 -23.29 6.54 -0.69
CA LYS A 200 -23.28 5.13 -0.29
C LYS A 200 -22.21 4.86 0.77
N MET A 201 -21.02 5.41 0.58
CA MET A 201 -19.92 5.29 1.54
C MET A 201 -20.27 5.93 2.90
N ALA A 202 -20.81 7.14 2.90
CA ALA A 202 -21.22 7.81 4.13
C ALA A 202 -22.27 6.98 4.91
N LYS A 203 -23.25 6.41 4.21
CA LYS A 203 -24.24 5.50 4.82
C LYS A 203 -23.60 4.24 5.40
N SER A 204 -22.65 3.63 4.68
CA SER A 204 -21.94 2.43 5.18
C SER A 204 -21.07 2.72 6.41
N LEU A 205 -20.63 3.96 6.57
CA LEU A 205 -19.91 4.47 7.75
C LEU A 205 -20.83 4.95 8.88
N GLY A 206 -22.17 4.78 8.73
CA GLY A 206 -23.15 5.12 9.77
C GLY A 206 -23.64 6.56 9.71
N CYS A 207 -23.33 7.34 8.67
CA CYS A 207 -23.85 8.69 8.51
C CYS A 207 -25.36 8.64 8.21
N LYS A 208 -26.16 9.31 9.07
CA LYS A 208 -27.64 9.38 8.94
C LYS A 208 -28.10 10.62 8.16
N GLN A 209 -27.22 11.61 7.98
CA GLN A 209 -27.53 12.89 7.34
C GLN A 209 -27.18 12.89 5.85
N LYS A 210 -27.75 13.83 5.09
CA LYS A 210 -27.37 14.07 3.70
C LYS A 210 -25.99 14.73 3.63
N LEU A 211 -25.21 14.50 2.55
CA LEU A 211 -23.88 15.09 2.36
C LEU A 211 -23.88 16.63 2.30
N ASP A 212 -25.02 17.25 2.00
CA ASP A 212 -25.15 18.70 1.85
C ASP A 212 -25.48 19.41 3.16
N VAL A 213 -25.69 18.67 4.28
CA VAL A 213 -25.96 19.26 5.57
C VAL A 213 -24.71 19.96 6.11
N ARG A 214 -24.90 21.22 6.50
CA ARG A 214 -23.89 22.05 7.14
C ARG A 214 -24.19 22.14 8.62
N PRO A 215 -23.56 21.31 9.46
CA PRO A 215 -23.94 21.18 10.87
C PRO A 215 -23.71 22.47 11.69
N TYR A 216 -22.90 23.39 11.20
CA TYR A 216 -22.54 24.62 11.89
C TYR A 216 -23.32 25.86 11.41
N ASP A 217 -24.15 25.77 10.36
CA ASP A 217 -24.92 26.92 9.84
C ASP A 217 -26.05 27.35 10.81
N ASN A 218 -26.39 26.52 11.79
CA ASN A 218 -27.46 26.77 12.78
C ASN A 218 -26.91 27.03 14.20
N VAL A 219 -25.63 27.24 14.37
CA VAL A 219 -25.05 27.65 15.67
C VAL A 219 -25.03 29.18 15.69
N GLN A 220 -26.14 29.80 16.18
CA GLN A 220 -26.18 31.18 16.60
C GLN A 220 -25.78 31.29 18.07
#